data_4b027de8f48630e5f9f8ee322aeb85c8
#
_entry.id   4b027de8f48630e5f9f8ee322aeb85c8
#
_cell.length_a   1.000
_cell.length_b   1.000
_cell.length_c   1.000
_cell.angle_alpha   90.00
_cell.angle_beta   90.00
_cell.angle_gamma   90.00
#
_symmetry.space_group_name_H-M   'P 1'
#
loop_
_entity.id
_entity.type
_entity.pdbx_description
1 polymer ?
#
loop_
_entity_poly.entity_id
_entity_poly.type
_entity_poly.pdbx_seq_one_letter_code
_entity_poly.pdbx_strand_id
1 'polypeptide(L)'
;MKSKAISLYIIFFFLCSFSSRAAFVLLPMEAEGQQNHLKAYGITYWALDKSYKVSWLLNYRGGSFLLPDAPEIRKECQIRGVTFEVLS
;
A
#
# COMPACT_ATOMS: atom_id res chain seq x y z
N MET A 1 7.83 41.17 -10.24
CA MET A 1 7.17 40.91 -8.98
C MET A 1 6.21 39.72 -9.04
N LYS A 2 5.36 39.65 -10.05
CA LYS A 2 4.45 38.52 -10.21
C LYS A 2 5.19 37.19 -10.43
N SER A 3 6.35 37.24 -11.10
CA SER A 3 7.14 36.05 -11.35
C SER A 3 7.73 35.43 -10.08
N LYS A 4 8.06 36.25 -9.08
CA LYS A 4 8.60 35.76 -7.82
C LYS A 4 7.54 34.99 -7.03
N ALA A 5 6.31 35.44 -7.01
CA ALA A 5 5.21 34.76 -6.34
C ALA A 5 4.93 33.41 -6.99
N ILE A 6 4.96 33.36 -8.32
CA ILE A 6 4.77 32.12 -9.06
C ILE A 6 5.89 31.13 -8.77
N SER A 7 7.15 31.60 -8.71
CA SER A 7 8.29 30.74 -8.38
C SER A 7 8.15 30.13 -6.99
N LEU A 8 7.71 30.89 -6.01
CA LEU A 8 7.49 30.37 -4.67
C LEU A 8 6.40 29.29 -4.64
N TYR A 9 5.34 29.48 -5.40
CA TYR A 9 4.29 28.49 -5.52
C TYR A 9 4.79 27.18 -6.12
N ILE A 10 5.59 27.26 -7.14
CA ILE A 10 6.16 26.10 -7.81
C ILE A 10 7.08 25.34 -6.86
N ILE A 11 7.92 26.05 -6.11
CA ILE A 11 8.83 25.43 -5.13
C ILE A 11 8.04 24.72 -4.04
N PHE A 12 7.00 25.35 -3.52
CA PHE A 12 6.16 24.77 -2.48
C PHE A 12 5.49 23.49 -2.98
N PHE A 13 4.93 23.53 -4.17
CA PHE A 13 4.30 22.36 -4.78
C PHE A 13 5.29 21.21 -4.96
N PHE A 14 6.49 21.52 -5.40
CA PHE A 14 7.55 20.55 -5.60
C PHE A 14 7.95 19.89 -4.27
N LEU A 15 8.08 20.66 -3.21
CA LEU A 15 8.37 20.14 -1.89
C LEU A 15 7.27 19.21 -1.38
N CYS A 16 6.01 19.55 -1.61
CA CYS A 16 4.89 18.69 -1.26
C CYS A 16 4.96 17.36 -1.99
N SER A 17 5.34 17.37 -3.27
CA SER A 17 5.51 16.15 -4.05
C SER A 17 6.60 15.25 -3.47
N PHE A 18 7.68 15.84 -2.99
CA PHE A 18 8.77 15.07 -2.39
C PHE A 18 8.41 14.46 -1.04
N SER A 19 7.53 15.08 -0.29
CA SER A 19 7.15 14.58 1.03
C SER A 19 6.20 13.39 0.96
N SER A 20 5.54 13.17 -0.18
CA SER A 20 4.64 12.04 -0.32
C SER A 20 5.42 10.81 -0.79
N ARG A 21 5.86 10.01 0.17
CA ARG A 21 6.52 8.75 -0.13
C ARG A 21 5.48 7.66 -0.35
N ALA A 22 5.72 6.83 -1.36
CA ALA A 22 4.89 5.65 -1.56
C ALA A 22 5.18 4.65 -0.45
N ALA A 23 4.14 4.25 0.27
CA ALA A 23 4.22 3.20 1.26
C ALA A 23 3.30 2.07 0.83
N PHE A 24 3.61 0.85 1.26
CA PHE A 24 2.88 -0.33 0.84
C PHE A 24 2.56 -1.23 2.01
N VAL A 25 1.51 -2.02 1.85
CA VAL A 25 1.16 -3.12 2.74
C VAL A 25 1.49 -4.41 2.00
N LEU A 26 2.31 -5.25 2.63
CA LEU A 26 2.68 -6.56 2.10
C LEU A 26 1.86 -7.63 2.80
N LEU A 27 1.21 -8.48 2.02
CA LEU A 27 0.53 -9.67 2.53
C LEU A 27 1.40 -10.87 2.18
N PRO A 28 2.23 -11.37 3.12
CA PRO A 28 3.03 -12.55 2.83
C PRO A 28 2.15 -13.78 2.69
N MET A 29 2.45 -14.64 1.73
CA MET A 29 1.66 -15.83 1.47
C MET A 29 2.40 -17.13 1.79
N GLU A 30 3.59 -17.06 2.33
CA GLU A 30 4.30 -18.24 2.81
C GLU A 30 3.62 -18.81 4.07
N ALA A 31 3.75 -20.11 4.28
CA ALA A 31 3.07 -20.78 5.39
C ALA A 31 3.49 -20.21 6.76
N GLU A 32 4.72 -19.79 6.89
CA GLU A 32 5.25 -19.26 8.16
C GLU A 32 4.85 -17.81 8.38
N GLY A 33 4.62 -17.04 7.31
CA GLY A 33 4.34 -15.61 7.39
C GLY A 33 2.86 -15.27 7.39
N GLN A 34 1.99 -16.19 7.02
CA GLN A 34 0.56 -15.92 6.94
C GLN A 34 -0.25 -16.98 7.66
N GLN A 35 -1.16 -16.54 8.53
CA GLN A 35 -2.04 -17.44 9.28
C GLN A 35 -3.37 -17.70 8.57
N ASN A 36 -3.81 -16.78 7.73
CA ASN A 36 -5.13 -16.83 7.10
C ASN A 36 -5.02 -16.59 5.60
N HIS A 37 -4.55 -17.58 4.85
CA HIS A 37 -4.34 -17.47 3.40
C HIS A 37 -5.61 -17.13 2.64
N LEU A 38 -6.72 -17.81 2.95
CA LEU A 38 -7.99 -17.56 2.27
C LEU A 38 -8.48 -16.14 2.51
N LYS A 39 -8.33 -15.65 3.72
CA LYS A 39 -8.73 -14.28 4.04
C LYS A 39 -7.80 -13.25 3.40
N ALA A 40 -6.52 -13.59 3.23
CA ALA A 40 -5.59 -12.73 2.50
C ALA A 40 -6.00 -12.59 1.04
N TYR A 41 -6.41 -13.68 0.38
CA TYR A 41 -6.98 -13.61 -0.96
C TYR A 41 -8.25 -12.75 -0.97
N GLY A 42 -9.09 -12.89 0.04
CA GLY A 42 -10.31 -12.10 0.17
C GLY A 42 -10.04 -10.60 0.26
N ILE A 43 -9.04 -10.22 1.04
CA ILE A 43 -8.63 -8.80 1.12
C ILE A 43 -8.09 -8.31 -0.21
N THR A 44 -7.29 -9.11 -0.88
CA THR A 44 -6.76 -8.76 -2.20
C THR A 44 -7.89 -8.50 -3.18
N TYR A 45 -8.89 -9.38 -3.22
CA TYR A 45 -10.07 -9.21 -4.06
C TYR A 45 -10.85 -7.95 -3.68
N TRP A 46 -11.07 -7.75 -2.38
CA TRP A 46 -11.75 -6.57 -1.87
C TRP A 46 -11.05 -5.27 -2.28
N ALA A 47 -9.71 -5.25 -2.19
CA ALA A 47 -8.92 -4.10 -2.59
C ALA A 47 -9.04 -3.81 -4.09
N LEU A 48 -9.01 -4.87 -4.91
CA LEU A 48 -9.21 -4.72 -6.36
C LEU A 48 -10.61 -4.18 -6.66
N ASP A 49 -11.62 -4.66 -5.98
CA ASP A 49 -13.00 -4.20 -6.15
C ASP A 49 -13.13 -2.72 -5.79
N LYS A 50 -12.34 -2.26 -4.83
CA LYS A 50 -12.29 -0.85 -4.43
C LYS A 50 -11.36 0.00 -5.30
N SER A 51 -10.86 -0.56 -6.38
CA SER A 51 -9.96 0.11 -7.32
C SER A 51 -8.58 0.43 -6.77
N TYR A 52 -8.15 -0.26 -5.73
CA TYR A 52 -6.77 -0.18 -5.30
C TYR A 52 -5.87 -0.96 -6.25
N LYS A 53 -4.66 -0.47 -6.44
CA LYS A 53 -3.68 -1.15 -7.27
C LYS A 53 -3.02 -2.25 -6.45
N VAL A 54 -3.13 -3.48 -6.91
CA VAL A 54 -2.54 -4.64 -6.25
C VAL A 54 -1.47 -5.24 -7.16
N SER A 55 -0.31 -5.55 -6.59
CA SER A 55 0.77 -6.24 -7.30
C SER A 55 0.98 -7.61 -6.68
N TRP A 56 1.25 -8.60 -7.52
CA TRP A 56 1.56 -9.95 -7.07
C TRP A 56 3.06 -10.19 -7.23
N LEU A 57 3.73 -10.39 -6.10
CA LEU A 57 5.17 -10.65 -6.07
C LEU A 57 5.40 -12.15 -6.10
N LEU A 58 5.43 -12.70 -7.29
CA LEU A 58 5.39 -14.15 -7.54
C LEU A 58 6.50 -14.91 -6.82
N ASN A 59 7.71 -14.38 -6.83
CA ASN A 59 8.89 -15.06 -6.30
C ASN A 59 9.35 -14.50 -4.95
N TYR A 60 8.47 -13.80 -4.24
CA TYR A 60 8.81 -13.21 -2.95
C TYR A 60 7.91 -13.79 -1.87
N ARG A 61 8.51 -14.46 -0.91
CA ARG A 61 7.85 -15.02 0.28
C ARG A 61 6.56 -15.78 -0.06
N GLY A 62 6.66 -16.73 -0.98
CA GLY A 62 5.53 -17.59 -1.35
C GLY A 62 4.50 -16.95 -2.25
N GLY A 63 4.85 -15.86 -2.92
CA GLY A 63 3.91 -15.17 -3.81
C GLY A 63 3.08 -14.12 -3.10
N SER A 64 3.74 -13.20 -2.43
CA SER A 64 3.10 -12.15 -1.63
C SER A 64 2.32 -11.16 -2.48
N PHE A 65 1.33 -10.51 -1.88
CA PHE A 65 0.60 -9.41 -2.49
C PHE A 65 1.06 -8.08 -1.91
N LEU A 66 1.14 -7.07 -2.77
CA LEU A 66 1.56 -5.73 -2.40
C LEU A 66 0.41 -4.76 -2.70
N LEU A 67 -0.06 -4.06 -1.67
CA LEU A 67 -1.18 -3.13 -1.76
C LEU A 67 -0.70 -1.74 -1.32
N PRO A 68 -1.39 -0.66 -1.73
CA PRO A 68 -1.09 0.67 -1.19
C PRO A 68 -1.32 0.71 0.31
N ASP A 69 -0.51 1.49 1.02
CA ASP A 69 -0.71 1.68 2.46
C ASP A 69 -1.85 2.67 2.69
N ALA A 70 -3.04 2.15 2.84
CA ALA A 70 -4.22 2.93 3.17
C ALA A 70 -4.75 2.47 4.53
N PRO A 71 -5.24 3.40 5.37
CA PRO A 71 -5.77 3.03 6.69
C PRO A 71 -6.87 1.97 6.62
N GLU A 72 -7.74 2.03 5.62
CA GLU A 72 -8.82 1.04 5.51
C GLU A 72 -8.30 -0.34 5.12
N ILE A 73 -7.18 -0.44 4.39
CA ILE A 73 -6.56 -1.72 4.07
C ILE A 73 -6.00 -2.35 5.32
N ARG A 74 -5.26 -1.60 6.12
CA ARG A 74 -4.72 -2.10 7.38
C ARG A 74 -5.83 -2.51 8.34
N LYS A 75 -6.89 -1.73 8.38
CA LYS A 75 -8.05 -2.04 9.23
C LYS A 75 -8.70 -3.36 8.81
N GLU A 76 -8.91 -3.57 7.51
CA GLU A 76 -9.47 -4.82 7.01
C GLU A 76 -8.59 -6.01 7.35
N CYS A 77 -7.28 -5.87 7.23
CA CYS A 77 -6.34 -6.91 7.61
C CYS A 77 -6.49 -7.27 9.09
N GLN A 78 -6.58 -6.26 9.95
CA GLN A 78 -6.74 -6.46 11.38
C GLN A 78 -8.07 -7.14 11.71
N ILE A 79 -9.16 -6.69 11.09
CA ILE A 79 -10.49 -7.25 11.34
C ILE A 79 -10.55 -8.71 10.93
N ARG A 80 -9.95 -9.05 9.80
CA ARG A 80 -9.98 -10.41 9.26
C ARG A 80 -8.87 -11.31 9.79
N GLY A 81 -7.98 -10.79 10.62
CA GLY A 81 -6.87 -11.57 11.17
C GLY A 81 -5.84 -11.96 10.13
N VAL A 82 -5.60 -11.10 9.16
CA VAL A 82 -4.61 -11.33 8.10
C VAL A 82 -3.29 -10.68 8.50
N THR A 83 -2.24 -11.45 8.48
CA THR A 83 -0.89 -10.95 8.75
C THR A 83 -0.44 -10.03 7.62
N PHE A 84 0.08 -8.86 7.97
CA PHE A 84 0.58 -7.90 7.00
C PHE A 84 1.79 -7.17 7.54
N GLU A 85 2.61 -6.62 6.63
CA GLU A 85 3.76 -5.80 6.96
C GLU A 85 3.66 -4.48 6.23
N VAL A 86 4.00 -3.40 6.90
CA VAL A 86 4.00 -2.07 6.28
C VAL A 86 5.42 -1.78 5.81
N LEU A 87 5.54 -1.48 4.52
CA LEU A 87 6.82 -1.16 3.87
C LEU A 87 6.84 0.32 3.48
N SER A 88 7.89 1.01 3.83
CA SER A 88 8.06 2.42 3.47
C SER A 88 9.17 2.62 2.46
#